data_d7977b0082c8dae429ca28065dab2984
#
_entry.id   d7977b0082c8dae429ca28065dab2984
#
_cell.length_a   1.000
_cell.length_b   1.000
_cell.length_c   1.000
_cell.angle_alpha   90.00
_cell.angle_beta   90.00
_cell.angle_gamma   90.00
#
_symmetry.space_group_name_H-M   'P 1'
#
loop_
_entity.id
_entity.type
_entity.pdbx_description
1 polymer ?
#
loop_
_entity_poly.entity_id
_entity_poly.type
_entity_poly.pdbx_seq_one_letter_code
_entity_poly.pdbx_strand_id
1 'polypeptide(L)'
;MNNYLSAVVLAAALGPSGVAWAADYAPLDCAKAQSPAEITICKTYSLGQAEARMATLYAIDMSLVAMGQRGDIGDAQRQWLKSRDACGGDIACLHKAYDDRIRQLNAVTSDIASRGPY
;
A
#
# COMPACT_ATOMS: atom_id res chain seq x y z
N MET A 1 -63.86 23.68 2.85
CA MET A 1 -62.95 22.88 3.68
C MET A 1 -61.77 22.48 2.79
N ASN A 2 -60.67 23.20 2.89
CA ASN A 2 -59.48 22.96 2.04
C ASN A 2 -58.42 22.25 2.85
N ASN A 3 -58.17 20.97 2.53
CA ASN A 3 -57.08 20.22 3.07
C ASN A 3 -55.82 20.44 2.20
N TYR A 4 -54.92 21.28 2.68
CA TYR A 4 -53.58 21.38 2.09
C TYR A 4 -52.69 20.31 2.73
N LEU A 5 -52.41 19.25 2.00
CA LEU A 5 -51.39 18.26 2.31
C LEU A 5 -50.01 18.86 1.98
N SER A 6 -49.31 19.31 3.03
CA SER A 6 -47.92 19.76 2.91
C SER A 6 -47.02 18.56 2.70
N ALA A 7 -46.51 18.40 1.49
CA ALA A 7 -45.45 17.40 1.21
C ALA A 7 -44.12 17.91 1.76
N VAL A 8 -43.61 17.28 2.80
CA VAL A 8 -42.26 17.52 3.30
C VAL A 8 -41.29 16.79 2.40
N VAL A 9 -40.54 17.53 1.59
CA VAL A 9 -39.44 16.99 0.78
C VAL A 9 -38.21 16.88 1.69
N LEU A 10 -37.85 15.64 2.06
CA LEU A 10 -36.59 15.37 2.71
C LEU A 10 -35.47 15.45 1.66
N ALA A 11 -34.71 16.54 1.66
CA ALA A 11 -33.48 16.64 0.89
C ALA A 11 -32.37 15.86 1.63
N ALA A 12 -32.03 14.68 1.12
CA ALA A 12 -30.86 13.94 1.58
C ALA A 12 -29.61 14.67 1.12
N ALA A 13 -28.90 15.33 2.04
CA ALA A 13 -27.61 15.93 1.80
C ALA A 13 -26.56 14.79 1.68
N LEU A 14 -26.16 14.46 0.44
CA LEU A 14 -24.96 13.70 0.17
C LEU A 14 -23.76 14.57 0.55
N GLY A 15 -23.19 14.30 1.72
CA GLY A 15 -21.94 14.94 2.16
C GLY A 15 -20.79 14.57 1.21
N PRO A 16 -19.77 15.42 1.05
CA PRO A 16 -18.62 15.14 0.20
C PRO A 16 -17.91 13.90 0.75
N SER A 17 -17.78 12.86 -0.07
CA SER A 17 -16.97 11.69 0.22
C SER A 17 -15.54 12.17 0.48
N GLY A 18 -15.08 12.07 1.71
CA GLY A 18 -13.72 12.45 2.09
C GLY A 18 -12.73 11.65 1.24
N VAL A 19 -11.88 12.35 0.50
CA VAL A 19 -10.77 11.75 -0.25
C VAL A 19 -9.82 11.23 0.82
N ALA A 20 -9.77 9.91 1.02
CA ALA A 20 -8.75 9.31 1.86
C ALA A 20 -7.40 9.54 1.18
N TRP A 21 -6.54 10.34 1.80
CA TRP A 21 -5.16 10.51 1.36
C TRP A 21 -4.44 9.18 1.57
N ALA A 22 -4.08 8.51 0.47
CA ALA A 22 -3.21 7.35 0.55
C ALA A 22 -1.84 7.83 1.05
N ALA A 23 -1.36 7.23 2.14
CA ALA A 23 0.00 7.46 2.59
C ALA A 23 0.98 6.89 1.55
N ASP A 24 2.22 7.43 1.50
CA ASP A 24 3.25 7.02 0.52
C ASP A 24 3.57 5.51 0.56
N TYR A 25 3.16 4.81 1.60
CA TYR A 25 3.33 3.37 1.82
C TYR A 25 2.00 2.59 1.69
N ALA A 26 0.95 3.20 1.18
CA ALA A 26 -0.33 2.50 0.98
C ALA A 26 -0.16 1.35 -0.02
N PRO A 27 -0.90 0.24 0.18
CA PRO A 27 -0.93 -0.82 -0.81
C PRO A 27 -1.31 -0.29 -2.19
N LEU A 28 -0.84 -0.99 -3.23
CA LEU A 28 -1.14 -0.63 -4.62
C LEU A 28 -2.66 -0.46 -4.83
N ASP A 29 -3.05 0.70 -5.36
CA ASP A 29 -4.44 0.97 -5.74
C ASP A 29 -4.74 0.33 -7.09
N CYS A 30 -5.41 -0.82 -7.06
CA CYS A 30 -5.74 -1.58 -8.28
C CYS A 30 -6.70 -0.84 -9.22
N ALA A 31 -7.47 0.13 -8.73
CA ALA A 31 -8.31 0.98 -9.58
C ALA A 31 -7.47 1.92 -10.46
N LYS A 32 -6.23 2.20 -10.07
CA LYS A 32 -5.28 3.07 -10.77
C LYS A 32 -4.11 2.33 -11.41
N ALA A 33 -4.10 0.99 -11.37
CA ALA A 33 -3.03 0.19 -11.95
C ALA A 33 -2.91 0.42 -13.45
N GLN A 34 -1.73 0.79 -13.93
CA GLN A 34 -1.47 1.11 -15.34
C GLN A 34 -0.33 0.29 -15.95
N SER A 35 0.72 0.00 -15.18
CA SER A 35 1.85 -0.79 -15.70
C SER A 35 1.48 -2.27 -15.81
N PRO A 36 2.13 -3.04 -16.72
CA PRO A 36 1.94 -4.48 -16.79
C PRO A 36 2.19 -5.19 -15.46
N ALA A 37 3.18 -4.75 -14.69
CA ALA A 37 3.47 -5.29 -13.36
C ALA A 37 2.30 -5.04 -12.39
N GLU A 38 1.82 -3.80 -12.28
CA GLU A 38 0.70 -3.45 -11.40
C GLU A 38 -0.58 -4.21 -11.75
N ILE A 39 -0.91 -4.29 -13.04
CA ILE A 39 -2.07 -5.05 -13.52
C ILE A 39 -1.95 -6.53 -13.15
N THR A 40 -0.76 -7.13 -13.31
CA THR A 40 -0.52 -8.53 -12.98
C THR A 40 -0.61 -8.77 -11.48
N ILE A 41 -0.06 -7.89 -10.65
CA ILE A 41 -0.18 -7.95 -9.18
C ILE A 41 -1.65 -7.93 -8.77
N CYS A 42 -2.44 -7.02 -9.34
CA CYS A 42 -3.86 -6.87 -9.01
C CYS A 42 -4.71 -8.07 -9.43
N LYS A 43 -4.31 -8.79 -10.49
CA LYS A 43 -5.05 -9.97 -11.01
C LYS A 43 -4.59 -11.29 -10.37
N THR A 44 -3.46 -11.31 -9.67
CA THR A 44 -2.88 -12.52 -9.09
C THR A 44 -2.99 -12.47 -7.57
N TYR A 45 -3.84 -13.31 -7.00
CA TYR A 45 -4.14 -13.31 -5.55
C TYR A 45 -2.88 -13.37 -4.68
N SER A 46 -1.95 -14.28 -4.97
CA SER A 46 -0.70 -14.44 -4.20
C SER A 46 0.21 -13.21 -4.28
N LEU A 47 0.24 -12.51 -5.42
CA LEU A 47 0.98 -11.27 -5.56
C LEU A 47 0.32 -10.11 -4.80
N GLY A 48 -1.01 -10.05 -4.80
CA GLY A 48 -1.76 -9.09 -3.99
C GLY A 48 -1.51 -9.27 -2.48
N GLN A 49 -1.42 -10.51 -2.01
CA GLN A 49 -1.04 -10.81 -0.63
C GLN A 49 0.42 -10.39 -0.32
N ALA A 50 1.34 -10.65 -1.24
CA ALA A 50 2.73 -10.22 -1.11
C ALA A 50 2.87 -8.69 -1.06
N GLU A 51 2.11 -7.98 -1.89
CA GLU A 51 2.04 -6.52 -1.88
C GLU A 51 1.55 -6.00 -0.52
N ALA A 52 0.46 -6.53 0.00
CA ALA A 52 -0.08 -6.12 1.29
C ALA A 52 0.92 -6.37 2.44
N ARG A 53 1.59 -7.51 2.42
CA ARG A 53 2.62 -7.85 3.42
C ARG A 53 3.82 -6.92 3.33
N MET A 54 4.33 -6.68 2.14
CA MET A 54 5.47 -5.78 1.90
C MET A 54 5.13 -4.36 2.36
N ALA A 55 3.98 -3.84 1.98
CA ALA A 55 3.54 -2.50 2.36
C ALA A 55 3.37 -2.35 3.88
N THR A 56 2.85 -3.37 4.56
CA THR A 56 2.71 -3.37 6.03
C THR A 56 4.08 -3.35 6.72
N LEU A 57 5.01 -4.19 6.30
CA LEU A 57 6.37 -4.21 6.86
C LEU A 57 7.08 -2.87 6.63
N TYR A 58 6.99 -2.33 5.43
CA TYR A 58 7.56 -1.02 5.11
C TYR A 58 7.00 0.08 6.02
N ALA A 59 5.69 0.12 6.23
CA ALA A 59 5.06 1.09 7.12
C ALA A 59 5.53 0.95 8.57
N ILE A 60 5.65 -0.28 9.08
CA ILE A 60 6.13 -0.56 10.43
C ILE A 60 7.58 -0.09 10.57
N ASP A 61 8.47 -0.52 9.69
CA ASP A 61 9.88 -0.16 9.73
C ASP A 61 10.06 1.37 9.68
N MET A 62 9.37 2.04 8.74
CA MET A 62 9.41 3.50 8.62
C MET A 62 8.91 4.24 9.88
N SER A 63 8.01 3.64 10.65
CA SER A 63 7.50 4.23 11.89
C SER A 63 8.46 4.07 13.08
N LEU A 64 9.34 3.08 13.06
CA LEU A 64 10.16 2.67 14.19
C LEU A 64 11.63 3.09 14.08
N VAL A 65 12.12 3.41 12.89
CA VAL A 65 13.53 3.75 12.68
C VAL A 65 13.81 5.25 12.80
N ALA A 66 15.07 5.59 13.07
CA ALA A 66 15.55 6.97 13.10
C ALA A 66 15.61 7.58 11.68
N MET A 67 15.73 8.92 11.63
CA MET A 67 15.64 9.71 10.38
C MET A 67 16.60 9.25 9.28
N GLY A 68 17.87 8.96 9.61
CA GLY A 68 18.86 8.50 8.63
C GLY A 68 18.50 7.16 8.02
N GLN A 69 18.17 6.18 8.86
CA GLN A 69 17.75 4.85 8.43
C GLN A 69 16.42 4.90 7.65
N ARG A 70 15.53 5.83 8.02
CA ARG A 70 14.28 6.06 7.27
C ARG A 70 14.56 6.50 5.84
N GLY A 71 15.52 7.38 5.64
CA GLY A 71 15.99 7.79 4.32
C GLY A 71 16.50 6.63 3.49
N ASP A 72 17.36 5.78 4.07
CA ASP A 72 17.92 4.61 3.39
C ASP A 72 16.85 3.58 3.00
N ILE A 73 15.89 3.31 3.88
CA ILE A 73 14.78 2.40 3.61
C ILE A 73 13.88 2.95 2.49
N GLY A 74 13.61 4.26 2.51
CA GLY A 74 12.83 4.93 1.48
C GLY A 74 13.51 4.91 0.10
N ASP A 75 14.83 5.14 0.05
CA ASP A 75 15.61 5.05 -1.18
C ASP A 75 15.62 3.63 -1.73
N ALA A 76 15.84 2.64 -0.88
CA ALA A 76 15.78 1.24 -1.25
C ALA A 76 14.39 0.85 -1.76
N GLN A 77 13.33 1.39 -1.20
CA GLN A 77 11.96 1.16 -1.67
C GLN A 77 11.75 1.71 -3.08
N ARG A 78 12.22 2.91 -3.38
CA ARG A 78 12.13 3.50 -4.72
C ARG A 78 12.89 2.68 -5.76
N GLN A 79 14.08 2.20 -5.43
CA GLN A 79 14.86 1.34 -6.31
C GLN A 79 14.17 -0.01 -6.53
N TRP A 80 13.64 -0.61 -5.46
CA TRP A 80 12.90 -1.86 -5.54
C TRP A 80 11.66 -1.73 -6.43
N LEU A 81 10.88 -0.65 -6.33
CA LEU A 81 9.72 -0.40 -7.19
C LEU A 81 10.10 -0.42 -8.68
N LYS A 82 11.23 0.18 -9.05
CA LYS A 82 11.74 0.12 -10.42
C LYS A 82 12.08 -1.30 -10.85
N SER A 83 12.72 -2.08 -9.97
CA SER A 83 13.06 -3.48 -10.25
C SER A 83 11.81 -4.35 -10.38
N ARG A 84 10.81 -4.15 -9.51
CA ARG A 84 9.50 -4.83 -9.61
C ARG A 84 8.83 -4.53 -10.95
N ASP A 85 8.77 -3.28 -11.32
CA ASP A 85 8.09 -2.86 -12.55
C ASP A 85 8.82 -3.34 -13.81
N ALA A 86 10.15 -3.53 -13.75
CA ALA A 86 10.93 -4.14 -14.82
C ALA A 86 10.58 -5.61 -15.08
N CYS A 87 9.94 -6.31 -14.15
CA CYS A 87 9.41 -7.65 -14.37
C CYS A 87 8.28 -7.67 -15.40
N GLY A 88 7.60 -6.55 -15.67
CA GLY A 88 6.39 -6.53 -16.47
C GLY A 88 5.34 -7.50 -15.93
N GLY A 89 4.74 -8.31 -16.79
CA GLY A 89 3.74 -9.30 -16.42
C GLY A 89 4.29 -10.67 -16.01
N ASP A 90 5.59 -10.82 -15.81
CA ASP A 90 6.20 -12.09 -15.41
C ASP A 90 5.94 -12.40 -13.93
N ILE A 91 5.05 -13.36 -13.67
CA ILE A 91 4.61 -13.72 -12.31
C ILE A 91 5.77 -14.26 -11.46
N ALA A 92 6.65 -15.09 -12.02
CA ALA A 92 7.79 -15.64 -11.28
C ALA A 92 8.81 -14.56 -10.90
N CYS A 93 9.09 -13.63 -11.81
CA CYS A 93 9.93 -12.46 -11.55
C CYS A 93 9.32 -11.58 -10.44
N LEU A 94 8.02 -11.31 -10.50
CA LEU A 94 7.31 -10.53 -9.49
C LEU A 94 7.35 -11.20 -8.11
N HIS A 95 7.09 -12.51 -8.03
CA HIS A 95 7.22 -13.25 -6.75
C HIS A 95 8.61 -13.12 -6.17
N LYS A 96 9.65 -13.32 -6.99
CA LYS A 96 11.03 -13.16 -6.52
C LYS A 96 11.31 -11.75 -6.00
N ALA A 97 10.84 -10.73 -6.70
CA ALA A 97 11.02 -9.33 -6.28
C ALA A 97 10.38 -9.06 -4.91
N TYR A 98 9.15 -9.55 -4.69
CA TYR A 98 8.47 -9.41 -3.40
C TYR A 98 9.17 -10.21 -2.29
N ASP A 99 9.55 -11.46 -2.55
CA ASP A 99 10.25 -12.29 -1.57
C ASP A 99 11.57 -11.65 -1.12
N ASP A 100 12.33 -11.10 -2.06
CA ASP A 100 13.58 -10.40 -1.76
C ASP A 100 13.32 -9.14 -0.91
N ARG A 101 12.31 -8.35 -1.26
CA ARG A 101 11.99 -7.13 -0.50
C ARG A 101 11.45 -7.44 0.90
N ILE A 102 10.56 -8.40 1.02
CA ILE A 102 10.00 -8.82 2.31
C ILE A 102 11.11 -9.33 3.23
N ARG A 103 12.10 -10.09 2.73
CA ARG A 103 13.26 -10.49 3.53
C ARG A 103 14.08 -9.30 4.02
N GLN A 104 14.31 -8.29 3.18
CA GLN A 104 15.04 -7.09 3.58
C GLN A 104 14.31 -6.33 4.69
N LEU A 105 13.01 -6.12 4.55
CA LEU A 105 12.20 -5.44 5.56
C LEU A 105 12.10 -6.25 6.87
N ASN A 106 11.91 -7.56 6.79
CA ASN A 106 11.95 -8.42 7.98
C ASN A 106 13.29 -8.34 8.72
N ALA A 107 14.41 -8.18 8.01
CA ALA A 107 15.71 -8.01 8.65
C ALA A 107 15.78 -6.71 9.46
N VAL A 108 15.19 -5.62 8.95
CA VAL A 108 15.06 -4.35 9.68
C VAL A 108 14.20 -4.54 10.93
N THR A 109 13.02 -5.13 10.78
CA THR A 109 12.11 -5.42 11.90
C THR A 109 12.79 -6.26 12.97
N SER A 110 13.54 -7.29 12.57
CA SER A 110 14.27 -8.19 13.49
C SER A 110 15.39 -7.45 14.23
N ASP A 111 16.11 -6.56 13.55
CA ASP A 111 17.14 -5.73 14.18
C ASP A 111 16.52 -4.80 15.23
N ILE A 112 15.39 -4.17 14.93
CA ILE A 112 14.65 -3.34 15.89
C ILE A 112 14.24 -4.19 17.12
N ALA A 113 13.62 -5.36 16.88
CA ALA A 113 13.16 -6.24 17.96
C ALA A 113 14.31 -6.76 18.84
N SER A 114 15.51 -6.98 18.29
CA SER A 114 16.67 -7.46 19.04
C SER A 114 17.24 -6.45 20.03
N ARG A 115 16.92 -5.15 19.84
CA ARG A 115 17.37 -4.08 20.74
C ARG A 115 16.54 -3.95 22.03
N GLY A 116 15.50 -4.75 22.17
CA GLY A 116 14.69 -4.87 23.38
C GLY A 116 13.46 -3.95 23.40
N PRO A 117 12.64 -4.08 24.47
CA PRO A 117 11.48 -3.24 24.62
C PRO A 117 11.88 -1.77 24.82
N TYR A 118 11.15 -0.87 24.20
CA TYR A 118 11.32 0.58 24.26
C TYR A 118 10.43 1.17 25.36
#